data_784c947a3c2b47620e9da94b45d915d0
#
_entry.id   784c947a3c2b47620e9da94b45d915d0
#
_cell.length_a   1.000
_cell.length_b   1.000
_cell.length_c   1.000
_cell.angle_alpha   90.00
_cell.angle_beta   90.00
_cell.angle_gamma   90.00
#
_symmetry.space_group_name_H-M   'P 1'
#
loop_
_entity.id
_entity.type
_entity.pdbx_description
1 polymer ?
#
loop_
_entity_poly.entity_id
_entity_poly.type
_entity_poly.pdbx_seq_one_letter_code
_entity_poly.pdbx_strand_id
1 'polypeptide(L)'
;DVFTVDVDDLQSITTLKTDSDGDGVFDVTWETTDYQLNPLNGIAGGITTPYTQVRAVGEYLFPIYEPRNVNSNEASVEIAGVWGFPSIPTAVKQACIILSMRQFKRYDSPTGVMGFGDLGVMRVGRVDPDVEKLLMPFRRMFFA
;
A
#
# COMPACT_ATOMS: atom_id res chain seq x y z
N ASP A 1 7.46 -12.95 -9.96
CA ASP A 1 8.83 -13.49 -9.81
C ASP A 1 8.79 -14.65 -8.81
N VAL A 2 9.54 -15.75 -9.08
CA VAL A 2 9.59 -16.92 -8.20
C VAL A 2 10.14 -16.64 -6.81
N PHE A 3 10.89 -15.56 -6.67
CA PHE A 3 11.53 -15.21 -5.40
C PHE A 3 10.75 -14.19 -4.60
N THR A 4 9.79 -13.51 -5.21
CA THR A 4 9.10 -12.40 -4.56
C THR A 4 7.63 -12.36 -4.93
N VAL A 5 6.79 -12.08 -3.94
CA VAL A 5 5.36 -11.80 -4.09
C VAL A 5 5.08 -10.41 -3.53
N ASP A 6 4.48 -9.57 -4.34
CA ASP A 6 4.01 -8.26 -3.90
C ASP A 6 2.71 -8.42 -3.12
N VAL A 7 2.63 -7.75 -2.00
CA VAL A 7 1.48 -7.78 -1.09
C VAL A 7 1.01 -6.37 -0.77
N ASP A 8 -0.22 -6.27 -0.34
CA ASP A 8 -0.75 -5.02 0.18
C ASP A 8 -0.30 -4.82 1.63
N ASP A 9 -0.22 -3.58 2.09
CA ASP A 9 0.15 -3.11 3.43
C ASP A 9 0.10 -4.19 4.54
N LEU A 10 1.11 -5.04 4.59
CA LEU A 10 1.21 -6.15 5.53
C LEU A 10 1.97 -5.71 6.78
N GLN A 11 1.45 -6.02 7.97
CA GLN A 11 2.15 -5.77 9.25
C GLN A 11 2.91 -7.00 9.72
N SER A 12 2.27 -8.15 9.66
CA SER A 12 2.87 -9.42 10.09
C SER A 12 2.20 -10.59 9.41
N ILE A 13 2.94 -11.67 9.23
CA ILE A 13 2.43 -12.96 8.75
C ILE A 13 2.21 -13.86 9.97
N THR A 14 1.03 -14.47 10.03
CA THR A 14 0.72 -15.54 10.98
C THR A 14 0.96 -16.90 10.32
N THR A 15 0.57 -17.04 9.05
CA THR A 15 0.75 -18.27 8.28
C THR A 15 0.99 -17.90 6.82
N LEU A 16 1.99 -18.52 6.22
CA LEU A 16 2.27 -18.47 4.78
C LEU A 16 2.24 -19.90 4.26
N LYS A 17 1.43 -20.14 3.25
CA LYS A 17 1.33 -21.44 2.59
C LYS A 17 1.35 -21.27 1.08
N THR A 18 1.84 -22.31 0.40
CA THR A 18 1.83 -22.38 -1.05
C THR A 18 1.21 -23.69 -1.51
N ASP A 19 0.55 -23.62 -2.65
CA ASP A 19 0.09 -24.77 -3.42
C ASP A 19 1.21 -25.11 -4.41
N SER A 20 1.88 -26.25 -4.22
CA SER A 20 3.07 -26.61 -5.01
C SER A 20 2.74 -27.36 -6.28
N ASP A 21 1.61 -28.02 -6.37
CA ASP A 21 1.21 -28.89 -7.49
C ASP A 21 0.01 -28.35 -8.31
N GLY A 22 -0.61 -27.28 -7.85
CA GLY A 22 -1.70 -26.58 -8.55
C GLY A 22 -3.04 -27.28 -8.46
N ASP A 23 -3.27 -28.03 -7.37
CA ASP A 23 -4.53 -28.73 -7.13
C ASP A 23 -5.57 -27.89 -6.33
N GLY A 24 -5.16 -26.67 -5.92
CA GLY A 24 -5.98 -25.76 -5.12
C GLY A 24 -5.88 -26.00 -3.61
N VAL A 25 -4.98 -26.88 -3.17
CA VAL A 25 -4.73 -27.17 -1.76
C VAL A 25 -3.38 -26.56 -1.36
N PHE A 26 -3.38 -25.71 -0.33
CA PHE A 26 -2.15 -25.10 0.19
C PHE A 26 -1.45 -26.06 1.16
N ASP A 27 -0.67 -26.98 0.61
CA ASP A 27 -0.03 -28.09 1.31
C ASP A 27 1.33 -27.75 1.93
N VAL A 28 2.05 -26.79 1.36
CA VAL A 28 3.38 -26.39 1.85
C VAL A 28 3.26 -25.20 2.80
N THR A 29 3.55 -25.40 4.07
CA THR A 29 3.60 -24.34 5.08
C THR A 29 5.04 -23.85 5.25
N TRP A 30 5.22 -22.51 5.20
CA TRP A 30 6.52 -21.86 5.33
C TRP A 30 6.79 -21.44 6.77
N GLU A 31 7.99 -21.69 7.24
CA GLU A 31 8.47 -21.18 8.52
C GLU A 31 8.94 -19.72 8.41
N THR A 32 9.09 -19.03 9.52
CA THR A 32 9.55 -17.63 9.54
C THR A 32 10.97 -17.43 9.01
N THR A 33 11.74 -18.51 8.90
CA THR A 33 13.10 -18.56 8.33
C THR A 33 13.12 -18.66 6.82
N ASP A 34 12.00 -19.06 6.22
CA ASP A 34 11.90 -19.40 4.79
C ASP A 34 11.52 -18.19 3.95
N TYR A 35 11.17 -17.07 4.60
CA TYR A 35 10.83 -15.82 3.93
C TYR A 35 11.37 -14.59 4.66
N GLN A 36 11.45 -13.49 3.94
CA GLN A 36 11.83 -12.18 4.43
C GLN A 36 10.81 -11.14 3.99
N LEU A 37 10.43 -10.27 4.91
CA LEU A 37 9.52 -9.16 4.63
C LEU A 37 10.29 -7.92 4.18
N ASN A 38 9.83 -7.27 3.13
CA ASN A 38 10.38 -6.04 2.60
C ASN A 38 9.32 -4.90 2.61
N PRO A 39 9.73 -3.64 2.85
CA PRO A 39 11.09 -3.16 3.14
C PRO A 39 11.61 -3.68 4.48
N LEU A 40 12.91 -3.94 4.56
CA LEU A 40 13.53 -4.45 5.79
C LEU A 40 13.19 -3.58 6.99
N ASN A 41 12.83 -4.22 8.11
CA ASN A 41 12.43 -3.56 9.35
C ASN A 41 11.20 -2.63 9.22
N GLY A 42 10.43 -2.73 8.15
CA GLY A 42 9.28 -1.85 7.91
C GLY A 42 9.67 -0.39 7.73
N ILE A 43 10.84 -0.11 7.13
CA ILE A 43 11.30 1.26 6.88
C ILE A 43 11.57 1.45 5.39
N ALA A 44 10.87 2.39 4.78
CA ALA A 44 11.10 2.85 3.42
C ALA A 44 11.27 4.37 3.40
N GLY A 45 12.38 4.85 2.79
CA GLY A 45 12.67 6.28 2.70
C GLY A 45 12.75 7.00 4.05
N GLY A 46 13.14 6.29 5.14
CA GLY A 46 13.20 6.84 6.49
C GLY A 46 11.85 6.95 7.22
N ILE A 47 10.79 6.39 6.63
CA ILE A 47 9.43 6.38 7.20
C ILE A 47 9.05 4.94 7.53
N THR A 48 8.42 4.75 8.69
CA THR A 48 7.84 3.44 9.04
C THR A 48 6.63 3.17 8.14
N THR A 49 6.72 2.07 7.38
CA THR A 49 5.69 1.64 6.42
C THR A 49 5.37 0.17 6.65
N PRO A 50 4.16 -0.28 6.30
CA PRO A 50 3.90 -1.71 6.19
C PRO A 50 4.81 -2.39 5.18
N TYR A 51 4.93 -3.70 5.27
CA TYR A 51 5.61 -4.50 4.28
C TYR A 51 4.78 -4.58 3.00
N THR A 52 5.45 -4.52 1.87
CA THR A 52 4.80 -4.53 0.56
C THR A 52 5.23 -5.70 -0.30
N GLN A 53 6.17 -6.50 0.21
CA GLN A 53 6.71 -7.64 -0.52
C GLN A 53 7.16 -8.73 0.44
N VAL A 54 6.89 -9.97 0.07
CA VAL A 54 7.43 -11.18 0.71
C VAL A 54 8.45 -11.79 -0.22
N ARG A 55 9.66 -12.02 0.28
CA ARG A 55 10.76 -12.64 -0.47
C ARG A 55 11.05 -14.02 0.06
N ALA A 56 11.12 -15.00 -0.80
CA ALA A 56 11.56 -16.35 -0.49
C ALA A 56 13.06 -16.38 -0.11
N VAL A 57 13.42 -17.21 0.86
CA VAL A 57 14.79 -17.40 1.35
C VAL A 57 15.14 -18.89 1.31
N GLY A 58 16.43 -19.18 1.08
CA GLY A 58 16.91 -20.54 1.01
C GLY A 58 16.50 -21.25 -0.29
N GLU A 59 15.98 -22.46 -0.14
CA GLU A 59 15.55 -23.30 -1.26
C GLU A 59 14.06 -23.12 -1.62
N TYR A 60 13.35 -22.25 -0.89
CA TYR A 60 11.94 -21.99 -1.13
C TYR A 60 11.71 -21.08 -2.34
N LEU A 61 10.69 -21.38 -3.12
CA LEU A 61 10.28 -20.63 -4.30
C LEU A 61 8.76 -20.48 -4.30
N PHE A 62 8.28 -19.31 -4.72
CA PHE A 62 6.86 -19.16 -4.97
C PHE A 62 6.49 -19.90 -6.27
N PRO A 63 5.34 -20.59 -6.28
CA PRO A 63 4.87 -21.27 -7.49
C PRO A 63 4.72 -20.28 -8.65
N ILE A 64 5.28 -20.63 -9.82
CA ILE A 64 5.06 -19.87 -11.04
C ILE A 64 3.89 -20.47 -11.79
N TYR A 65 3.06 -19.60 -12.30
CA TYR A 65 2.06 -19.93 -13.27
C TYR A 65 2.68 -20.56 -14.54
N GLU A 66 2.32 -21.81 -14.80
CA GLU A 66 2.63 -22.48 -16.06
C GLU A 66 1.42 -22.32 -17.02
N PRO A 67 1.60 -21.70 -18.20
CA PRO A 67 0.48 -21.44 -19.13
C PRO A 67 -0.22 -22.70 -19.66
N ARG A 68 0.26 -23.87 -19.33
CA ARG A 68 -0.30 -25.15 -19.74
C ARG A 68 -1.33 -25.74 -18.78
N ASN A 69 -1.43 -25.20 -17.57
CA ASN A 69 -2.44 -25.66 -16.62
C ASN A 69 -3.75 -24.92 -16.87
N VAL A 70 -4.83 -25.65 -17.12
CA VAL A 70 -6.16 -25.10 -17.40
C VAL A 70 -6.75 -24.38 -16.18
N ASN A 71 -6.23 -24.65 -14.98
CA ASN A 71 -6.67 -24.07 -13.69
C ASN A 71 -5.81 -22.86 -13.26
N SER A 72 -5.16 -22.28 -14.15
CA SER A 72 -4.11 -21.27 -14.04
C SER A 72 -4.52 -19.91 -13.45
N ASN A 73 -5.76 -19.72 -13.11
CA ASN A 73 -6.28 -18.52 -12.44
C ASN A 73 -6.49 -18.72 -10.93
N GLU A 74 -6.09 -19.87 -10.40
CA GLU A 74 -6.22 -20.15 -8.98
C GLU A 74 -5.09 -19.52 -8.18
N ALA A 75 -5.39 -19.08 -6.96
CA ALA A 75 -4.40 -18.53 -6.06
C ALA A 75 -3.44 -19.64 -5.62
N SER A 76 -2.14 -19.46 -5.83
CA SER A 76 -1.11 -20.41 -5.44
C SER A 76 -0.41 -20.07 -4.11
N VAL A 77 -0.76 -18.94 -3.51
CA VAL A 77 -0.18 -18.45 -2.26
C VAL A 77 -1.28 -17.98 -1.32
N GLU A 78 -1.28 -18.51 -0.11
CA GLU A 78 -2.16 -18.09 0.99
C GLU A 78 -1.34 -17.39 2.06
N ILE A 79 -1.72 -16.16 2.39
CA ILE A 79 -1.10 -15.37 3.46
C ILE A 79 -2.16 -14.96 4.46
N ALA A 80 -2.09 -15.54 5.66
CA ALA A 80 -2.86 -15.08 6.81
C ALA A 80 -1.99 -14.19 7.69
N GLY A 81 -2.51 -13.02 8.07
CA GLY A 81 -1.73 -12.06 8.84
C GLY A 81 -2.50 -10.80 9.23
N VAL A 82 -1.79 -9.82 9.74
CA VAL A 82 -2.34 -8.50 10.07
C VAL A 82 -1.99 -7.52 8.97
N TRP A 83 -3.01 -6.82 8.48
CA TRP A 83 -2.91 -5.94 7.32
C TRP A 83 -3.16 -4.48 7.68
N GLY A 84 -2.69 -3.56 6.85
CA GLY A 84 -2.87 -2.13 6.98
C GLY A 84 -1.76 -1.46 7.80
N PHE A 85 -1.94 -0.19 8.12
CA PHE A 85 -1.02 0.58 8.96
C PHE A 85 -1.34 0.33 10.45
N PRO A 86 -0.33 0.11 11.32
CA PRO A 86 -0.54 -0.10 12.75
C PRO A 86 -1.15 1.13 13.44
N SER A 87 -0.93 2.30 12.89
CA SER A 87 -1.57 3.55 13.30
C SER A 87 -1.63 4.51 12.12
N ILE A 88 -2.62 5.41 12.13
CA ILE A 88 -2.73 6.41 11.06
C ILE A 88 -1.52 7.35 11.11
N PRO A 89 -0.72 7.46 10.03
CA PRO A 89 0.44 8.33 9.97
C PRO A 89 0.09 9.80 10.24
N THR A 90 0.96 10.50 10.96
CA THR A 90 0.73 11.91 11.35
C THR A 90 0.51 12.82 10.13
N ALA A 91 1.25 12.59 9.05
CA ALA A 91 1.10 13.35 7.81
C ALA A 91 -0.31 13.18 7.18
N VAL A 92 -0.87 11.96 7.25
CA VAL A 92 -2.23 11.68 6.76
C VAL A 92 -3.26 12.41 7.63
N LYS A 93 -3.07 12.41 8.97
CA LYS A 93 -3.94 13.17 9.90
C LYS A 93 -3.90 14.67 9.59
N GLN A 94 -2.71 15.24 9.39
CA GLN A 94 -2.54 16.65 9.02
C GLN A 94 -3.21 16.98 7.68
N ALA A 95 -2.99 16.16 6.66
CA ALA A 95 -3.64 16.31 5.36
C ALA A 95 -5.17 16.31 5.48
N CYS A 96 -5.72 15.40 6.29
CA CYS A 96 -7.15 15.32 6.56
C CYS A 96 -7.67 16.59 7.23
N ILE A 97 -6.95 17.13 8.23
CA ILE A 97 -7.32 18.38 8.91
C ILE A 97 -7.34 19.55 7.92
N ILE A 98 -6.29 19.70 7.10
CA ILE A 98 -6.22 20.78 6.09
C ILE A 98 -7.39 20.68 5.11
N LEU A 99 -7.67 19.49 4.59
CA LEU A 99 -8.78 19.27 3.67
C LEU A 99 -10.14 19.56 4.33
N SER A 100 -10.33 19.12 5.57
CA SER A 100 -11.56 19.37 6.33
C SER A 100 -11.78 20.87 6.56
N MET A 101 -10.73 21.60 6.93
CA MET A 101 -10.81 23.07 7.08
C MET A 101 -11.15 23.77 5.77
N ARG A 102 -10.60 23.30 4.65
CA ARG A 102 -10.93 23.84 3.32
C ARG A 102 -12.38 23.58 2.94
N GLN A 103 -12.88 22.36 3.20
CA GLN A 103 -14.29 22.03 2.94
C GLN A 103 -15.23 22.88 3.79
N PHE A 104 -14.90 23.09 5.06
CA PHE A 104 -15.69 23.93 5.94
C PHE A 104 -15.73 25.38 5.46
N LYS A 105 -14.58 25.94 5.06
CA LYS A 105 -14.52 27.33 4.54
C LYS A 105 -15.22 27.51 3.19
N ARG A 106 -15.39 26.43 2.40
CA ARG A 106 -16.16 26.48 1.15
C ARG A 106 -17.65 26.79 1.37
N TYR A 107 -18.18 26.51 2.56
CA TYR A 107 -19.56 26.88 2.90
C TYR A 107 -19.77 28.38 2.79
N ASP A 108 -18.82 29.19 3.22
CA ASP A 108 -18.89 30.67 3.17
C ASP A 108 -18.44 31.23 1.79
N SER A 109 -17.81 30.42 0.94
CA SER A 109 -17.35 30.85 -0.38
C SER A 109 -17.55 29.75 -1.45
N PRO A 110 -18.80 29.48 -1.84
CA PRO A 110 -19.15 28.35 -2.71
C PRO A 110 -18.54 28.39 -4.11
N THR A 111 -18.12 29.58 -4.58
CA THR A 111 -17.51 29.75 -5.91
C THR A 111 -16.01 29.50 -5.96
N GLY A 112 -15.35 29.21 -4.82
CA GLY A 112 -13.90 28.98 -4.75
C GLY A 112 -13.04 30.21 -5.08
N VAL A 113 -13.64 31.39 -5.04
CA VAL A 113 -13.02 32.68 -5.32
C VAL A 113 -12.94 33.46 -4.01
N MET A 114 -11.74 33.72 -3.51
CA MET A 114 -11.54 34.72 -2.47
C MET A 114 -11.31 36.07 -3.13
N GLY A 115 -12.30 36.95 -3.07
CA GLY A 115 -12.12 38.34 -3.45
C GLY A 115 -11.46 39.10 -2.31
N PHE A 116 -10.22 39.52 -2.48
CA PHE A 116 -9.64 40.57 -1.65
C PHE A 116 -9.80 41.87 -2.44
N GLY A 117 -10.85 42.63 -2.15
CA GLY A 117 -11.05 44.00 -2.61
C GLY A 117 -10.23 44.41 -3.83
N ASP A 118 -9.40 45.43 -3.70
CA ASP A 118 -8.57 46.02 -4.79
C ASP A 118 -7.39 45.16 -5.29
N LEU A 119 -7.12 43.96 -4.74
CA LEU A 119 -5.93 43.15 -5.03
C LEU A 119 -6.15 42.00 -6.01
N GLY A 120 -7.32 41.89 -6.60
CA GLY A 120 -7.61 40.89 -7.65
C GLY A 120 -8.13 39.55 -7.13
N VAL A 121 -8.60 38.74 -8.08
CA VAL A 121 -9.21 37.43 -7.84
C VAL A 121 -8.14 36.36 -7.72
N MET A 122 -7.98 35.76 -6.54
CA MET A 122 -7.09 34.64 -6.33
C MET A 122 -7.87 33.33 -6.52
N ARG A 123 -7.56 32.57 -7.57
CA ARG A 123 -8.10 31.22 -7.77
C ARG A 123 -7.44 30.25 -6.81
N VAL A 124 -8.22 29.65 -5.94
CA VAL A 124 -7.75 28.54 -5.10
C VAL A 124 -7.61 27.29 -5.97
N GLY A 125 -6.41 26.79 -6.14
CA GLY A 125 -6.13 25.59 -6.92
C GLY A 125 -6.96 24.37 -6.45
N ARG A 126 -7.22 23.45 -7.38
CA ARG A 126 -8.05 22.25 -7.13
C ARG A 126 -7.46 21.34 -6.05
N VAL A 127 -6.14 21.24 -5.97
CA VAL A 127 -5.41 20.42 -4.99
C VAL A 127 -4.52 21.36 -4.17
N ASP A 128 -4.46 21.12 -2.87
CA ASP A 128 -3.57 21.84 -1.98
C ASP A 128 -2.15 21.28 -2.10
N PRO A 129 -1.13 22.09 -2.48
CA PRO A 129 0.24 21.62 -2.62
C PRO A 129 0.80 21.02 -1.33
N ASP A 130 0.37 21.53 -0.17
CA ASP A 130 0.83 21.03 1.12
C ASP A 130 0.23 19.66 1.43
N VAL A 131 -1.06 19.45 1.10
CA VAL A 131 -1.71 18.14 1.19
C VAL A 131 -1.06 17.14 0.25
N GLU A 132 -0.75 17.54 -0.98
CA GLU A 132 -0.09 16.67 -1.95
C GLU A 132 1.29 16.22 -1.45
N LYS A 133 2.10 17.14 -0.92
CA LYS A 133 3.41 16.81 -0.33
C LYS A 133 3.28 15.86 0.87
N LEU A 134 2.29 16.07 1.74
CA LEU A 134 2.06 15.23 2.92
C LEU A 134 1.64 13.81 2.53
N LEU A 135 0.86 13.66 1.45
CA LEU A 135 0.35 12.36 1.01
C LEU A 135 1.28 11.64 0.01
N MET A 136 2.23 12.34 -0.61
CA MET A 136 3.14 11.77 -1.61
C MET A 136 3.85 10.49 -1.14
N PRO A 137 4.39 10.38 0.10
CA PRO A 137 5.06 9.18 0.56
C PRO A 137 4.14 7.95 0.72
N PHE A 138 2.83 8.16 0.80
CA PHE A 138 1.83 7.11 1.00
C PHE A 138 1.11 6.72 -0.31
N ARG A 139 1.47 7.38 -1.41
CA ARG A 139 0.90 7.09 -2.72
C ARG A 139 1.60 5.89 -3.34
N ARG A 140 0.85 4.82 -3.60
CA ARG A 140 1.36 3.71 -4.39
C ARG A 140 1.38 4.07 -5.86
N MET A 141 2.51 3.82 -6.50
CA MET A 141 2.62 3.85 -7.96
C MET A 141 2.45 2.42 -8.47
N PHE A 142 1.33 2.16 -9.12
CA PHE A 142 1.15 0.94 -9.89
C PHE A 142 1.76 1.19 -11.26
N PHE A 143 2.82 0.46 -11.58
CA PHE A 143 3.31 0.38 -12.94
C PHE A 143 2.50 -0.73 -13.62
N ALA A 144 1.67 -0.35 -14.58
CA ALA A 144 0.92 -1.28 -15.42
C ALA A 144 1.81 -1.80 -16.56
#